data_5116bcf54e181ba63a7465057b288f8e
#
_entry.id   5116bcf54e181ba63a7465057b288f8e
#
_cell.length_a   1.000
_cell.length_b   1.000
_cell.length_c   1.000
_cell.angle_alpha   90.00
_cell.angle_beta   90.00
_cell.angle_gamma   90.00
#
_symmetry.space_group_name_H-M   'P 1'
#
loop_
_entity.id
_entity.type
_entity.pdbx_description
1 polymer ?
#
loop_
_entity_poly.entity_id
_entity_poly.type
_entity_poly.pdbx_seq_one_letter_code
_entity_poly.pdbx_strand_id
1 'polypeptide(L)'
;MRKLFDQMMGSLRKFLKQRDHLLLLVPCGDSDVALLLKALRDLDRESGTDLFLLFADDFQTPDTFLNDIVRRLQEEHALTNEAVGPDVLKLPPLPVAFLDPRNPPLARFEAGLHYAHSLIDFRQGQHFLWGLVPGGIGNSESYLDFLAQLLPDPEIRPWMRGARIVARVPADFQLARSPLGMANRVQVKPLIIPPNAQEEELIATAEDPKTPLGDRMQAEVQLAYLDYAHSRFDEAIRRFLKALAFFQWAEIPAMEGLIICGLGDIARRQENWQEAQHWYACAVEPAAKADSPILMSNIVQNLAVVAFHEQRFSEAEERYSELVTLKRAMIDEDGLAEALEWQGICQERQGAYDRAVVCWEEGALICKAFELKHRLDPMLTHLRHAYQALQSDEELEKFDEEWNT
;
A
#
# COMPACT_ATOMS: atom_id res chain seq x y z
N MET A 1 -9.38 9.56 9.38
CA MET A 1 -9.14 8.08 9.36
C MET A 1 -9.41 7.42 10.71
N ARG A 2 -8.80 7.87 11.83
CA ARG A 2 -9.00 7.26 13.17
C ARG A 2 -10.46 7.26 13.62
N LYS A 3 -11.15 8.40 13.55
CA LYS A 3 -12.57 8.52 13.93
C LYS A 3 -13.48 7.60 13.11
N LEU A 4 -13.22 7.50 11.81
CA LEU A 4 -13.97 6.62 10.90
C LEU A 4 -13.71 5.15 11.24
N PHE A 5 -12.44 4.80 11.50
CA PHE A 5 -12.05 3.47 11.94
C PHE A 5 -12.72 3.09 13.26
N ASP A 6 -12.73 3.99 14.25
CA ASP A 6 -13.40 3.78 15.54
C ASP A 6 -14.92 3.60 15.39
N GLN A 7 -15.56 4.34 14.47
CA GLN A 7 -16.98 4.16 14.14
C GLN A 7 -17.27 2.80 13.49
N MET A 8 -16.39 2.36 12.58
CA MET A 8 -16.49 1.04 11.96
C MET A 8 -16.31 -0.06 13.02
N MET A 9 -15.27 0.02 13.85
CA MET A 9 -15.05 -0.89 14.96
C MET A 9 -16.26 -0.96 15.90
N GLY A 10 -16.84 0.19 16.23
CA GLY A 10 -18.08 0.26 17.02
C GLY A 10 -19.27 -0.44 16.36
N SER A 11 -19.38 -0.33 15.03
CA SER A 11 -20.44 -1.01 14.26
C SER A 11 -20.23 -2.52 14.19
N LEU A 12 -19.00 -2.97 13.97
CA LEU A 12 -18.63 -4.38 13.96
C LEU A 12 -18.83 -5.06 15.32
N ARG A 13 -18.42 -4.38 16.42
CA ARG A 13 -18.68 -4.88 17.80
C ARG A 13 -20.18 -5.02 18.08
N LYS A 14 -21.02 -4.06 17.62
CA LYS A 14 -22.48 -4.15 17.76
C LYS A 14 -23.04 -5.30 16.95
N PHE A 15 -22.56 -5.47 15.71
CA PHE A 15 -22.99 -6.55 14.84
C PHE A 15 -22.63 -7.93 15.42
N LEU A 16 -21.44 -8.10 16.01
CA LEU A 16 -21.02 -9.35 16.63
C LEU A 16 -21.96 -9.75 17.79
N LYS A 17 -22.33 -8.78 18.64
CA LYS A 17 -23.12 -9.00 19.85
C LYS A 17 -24.64 -9.10 19.64
N GLN A 18 -25.17 -8.56 18.54
CA GLN A 18 -26.61 -8.58 18.27
C GLN A 18 -27.08 -9.98 17.80
N ARG A 19 -28.40 -10.24 17.81
CA ARG A 19 -29.00 -11.55 17.46
C ARG A 19 -29.96 -11.50 16.27
N ASP A 20 -30.22 -10.33 15.72
CA ASP A 20 -31.27 -10.12 14.72
C ASP A 20 -30.76 -10.34 13.29
N HIS A 21 -29.49 -10.05 13.02
CA HIS A 21 -28.91 -10.13 11.70
C HIS A 21 -27.79 -11.17 11.64
N LEU A 22 -27.77 -11.95 10.56
CA LEU A 22 -26.75 -12.96 10.28
C LEU A 22 -25.65 -12.40 9.37
N LEU A 23 -26.04 -11.59 8.38
CA LEU A 23 -25.16 -11.04 7.36
C LEU A 23 -25.02 -9.53 7.50
N LEU A 24 -23.80 -9.05 7.59
CA LEU A 24 -23.44 -7.65 7.47
C LEU A 24 -22.80 -7.41 6.10
N LEU A 25 -23.47 -6.64 5.26
CA LEU A 25 -22.90 -6.16 4.01
C LEU A 25 -22.17 -4.84 4.24
N VAL A 26 -20.94 -4.80 3.76
CA VAL A 26 -20.08 -3.61 3.86
C VAL A 26 -19.77 -3.10 2.46
N PRO A 27 -20.59 -2.17 1.91
CA PRO A 27 -20.20 -1.45 0.70
C PRO A 27 -18.90 -0.68 0.91
N CYS A 28 -17.85 -1.03 0.14
CA CYS A 28 -16.59 -0.30 0.16
C CYS A 28 -15.82 -0.46 -1.17
N GLY A 29 -15.00 0.54 -1.49
CA GLY A 29 -14.11 0.51 -2.65
C GLY A 29 -12.96 -0.49 -2.50
N ASP A 30 -12.31 -0.83 -3.63
CA ASP A 30 -11.17 -1.76 -3.62
C ASP A 30 -9.99 -1.19 -2.80
N SER A 31 -9.78 0.13 -2.84
CA SER A 31 -8.77 0.83 -2.02
C SER A 31 -8.99 0.70 -0.51
N ASP A 32 -10.21 0.43 -0.08
CA ASP A 32 -10.61 0.49 1.33
C ASP A 32 -10.68 -0.90 1.99
N VAL A 33 -10.50 -1.95 1.20
CA VAL A 33 -10.52 -3.36 1.65
C VAL A 33 -9.53 -3.61 2.78
N ALA A 34 -8.32 -3.05 2.66
CA ALA A 34 -7.28 -3.20 3.68
C ALA A 34 -7.71 -2.65 5.05
N LEU A 35 -8.50 -1.56 5.07
CA LEU A 35 -9.02 -0.98 6.30
C LEU A 35 -10.09 -1.88 6.94
N LEU A 36 -10.98 -2.46 6.13
CA LEU A 36 -11.98 -3.42 6.60
C LEU A 36 -11.32 -4.68 7.18
N LEU A 37 -10.34 -5.24 6.47
CA LEU A 37 -9.57 -6.41 6.97
C LEU A 37 -8.82 -6.10 8.25
N LYS A 38 -8.21 -4.92 8.36
CA LYS A 38 -7.56 -4.48 9.60
C LYS A 38 -8.57 -4.42 10.75
N ALA A 39 -9.74 -3.83 10.53
CA ALA A 39 -10.78 -3.75 11.56
C ALA A 39 -11.27 -5.12 12.02
N LEU A 40 -11.45 -6.08 11.11
CA LEU A 40 -11.85 -7.44 11.46
C LEU A 40 -10.76 -8.18 12.24
N ARG A 41 -9.48 -8.00 11.88
CA ARG A 41 -8.34 -8.57 12.63
C ARG A 41 -8.17 -7.94 14.02
N ASP A 42 -8.40 -6.64 14.14
CA ASP A 42 -8.35 -5.98 15.45
C ASP A 42 -9.52 -6.45 16.34
N LEU A 43 -10.70 -6.67 15.76
CA LEU A 43 -11.85 -7.23 16.46
C LEU A 43 -11.60 -8.68 16.92
N ASP A 44 -10.94 -9.50 16.12
CA ASP A 44 -10.49 -10.86 16.47
C ASP A 44 -9.56 -10.83 17.69
N ARG A 45 -8.55 -9.96 17.68
CA ARG A 45 -7.64 -9.80 18.82
C ARG A 45 -8.32 -9.34 20.10
N GLU A 46 -9.36 -8.50 19.99
CA GLU A 46 -10.14 -8.03 21.14
C GLU A 46 -11.06 -9.09 21.71
N SER A 47 -11.59 -9.98 20.88
CA SER A 47 -12.61 -10.95 21.29
C SER A 47 -12.07 -12.09 22.17
N GLY A 48 -10.89 -12.61 21.87
CA GLY A 48 -10.22 -13.65 22.65
C GLY A 48 -10.94 -15.01 22.76
N THR A 49 -12.24 -15.08 22.47
CA THR A 49 -13.08 -16.29 22.61
C THR A 49 -13.87 -16.65 21.35
N ASP A 50 -14.07 -15.71 20.47
CA ASP A 50 -14.79 -15.94 19.21
C ASP A 50 -13.84 -16.45 18.13
N LEU A 51 -14.36 -17.21 17.17
CA LEU A 51 -13.59 -17.74 16.02
C LEU A 51 -13.77 -16.81 14.81
N PHE A 52 -12.66 -16.29 14.28
CA PHE A 52 -12.66 -15.47 13.07
C PHE A 52 -12.01 -16.22 11.91
N LEU A 53 -12.74 -16.35 10.81
CA LEU A 53 -12.27 -16.93 9.56
C LEU A 53 -12.41 -15.86 8.45
N LEU A 54 -11.29 -15.29 7.99
CA LEU A 54 -11.26 -14.16 7.07
C LEU A 54 -10.67 -14.55 5.72
N PHE A 55 -11.43 -14.34 4.65
CA PHE A 55 -11.09 -14.70 3.27
C PHE A 55 -11.06 -13.44 2.41
N ALA A 56 -9.91 -13.17 1.80
CA ALA A 56 -9.63 -11.95 1.05
C ALA A 56 -9.26 -12.21 -0.43
N ASP A 57 -9.36 -13.47 -0.88
CA ASP A 57 -9.09 -13.83 -2.28
C ASP A 57 -10.11 -13.20 -3.21
N ASP A 58 -9.71 -12.86 -4.43
CA ASP A 58 -10.58 -12.24 -5.42
C ASP A 58 -11.74 -13.15 -5.81
N PHE A 59 -12.93 -12.56 -5.95
CA PHE A 59 -14.10 -13.29 -6.42
C PHE A 59 -14.23 -13.19 -7.93
N GLN A 60 -14.16 -14.32 -8.62
CA GLN A 60 -14.47 -14.45 -10.04
C GLN A 60 -15.75 -15.25 -10.27
N THR A 61 -15.81 -16.43 -9.68
CA THR A 61 -16.98 -17.31 -9.66
C THR A 61 -17.13 -17.94 -8.28
N PRO A 62 -18.33 -18.43 -7.90
CA PRO A 62 -18.53 -19.14 -6.63
C PRO A 62 -17.58 -20.34 -6.45
N ASP A 63 -17.31 -21.10 -7.53
CA ASP A 63 -16.44 -22.28 -7.49
C ASP A 63 -14.99 -21.92 -7.22
N THR A 64 -14.42 -20.94 -7.96
CA THR A 64 -13.04 -20.52 -7.79
C THR A 64 -12.82 -19.92 -6.39
N PHE A 65 -13.71 -19.05 -5.97
CA PHE A 65 -13.65 -18.40 -4.67
C PHE A 65 -13.73 -19.42 -3.52
N LEU A 66 -14.62 -20.40 -3.64
CA LEU A 66 -14.74 -21.44 -2.64
C LEU A 66 -13.53 -22.39 -2.62
N ASN A 67 -12.91 -22.67 -3.76
CA ASN A 67 -11.66 -23.45 -3.80
C ASN A 67 -10.53 -22.74 -3.05
N ASP A 68 -10.43 -21.40 -3.16
CA ASP A 68 -9.47 -20.61 -2.40
C ASP A 68 -9.77 -20.63 -0.90
N ILE A 69 -11.03 -20.51 -0.50
CA ILE A 69 -11.47 -20.66 0.90
C ILE A 69 -11.08 -22.03 1.45
N VAL A 70 -11.35 -23.10 0.69
CA VAL A 70 -11.02 -24.49 1.10
C VAL A 70 -9.51 -24.63 1.28
N ARG A 71 -8.72 -24.17 0.31
CA ARG A 71 -7.25 -24.26 0.38
C ARG A 71 -6.71 -23.55 1.61
N ARG A 72 -7.14 -22.30 1.87
CA ARG A 72 -6.70 -21.52 3.04
C ARG A 72 -7.09 -22.22 4.36
N LEU A 73 -8.32 -22.71 4.45
CA LEU A 73 -8.78 -23.38 5.66
C LEU A 73 -8.03 -24.72 5.89
N GLN A 74 -7.65 -25.44 4.83
CA GLN A 74 -6.79 -26.63 4.95
C GLN A 74 -5.39 -26.28 5.47
N GLU A 75 -4.78 -25.22 4.94
CA GLU A 75 -3.47 -24.74 5.39
C GLU A 75 -3.50 -24.33 6.87
N GLU A 76 -4.48 -23.52 7.27
CA GLU A 76 -4.67 -23.08 8.65
C GLU A 76 -4.97 -24.24 9.61
N HIS A 77 -5.81 -25.18 9.19
CA HIS A 77 -6.11 -26.37 9.96
C HIS A 77 -4.86 -27.23 10.19
N ALA A 78 -4.02 -27.43 9.16
CA ALA A 78 -2.77 -28.18 9.27
C ALA A 78 -1.79 -27.47 10.23
N LEU A 79 -1.55 -26.17 10.03
CA LEU A 79 -0.66 -25.37 10.88
C LEU A 79 -1.11 -25.38 12.35
N THR A 80 -2.41 -25.21 12.59
CA THR A 80 -2.97 -25.24 13.95
C THR A 80 -2.73 -26.60 14.61
N ASN A 81 -2.99 -27.71 13.90
CA ASN A 81 -2.78 -29.05 14.42
C ASN A 81 -1.30 -29.43 14.60
N GLU A 82 -0.38 -28.79 13.87
CA GLU A 82 1.06 -28.95 14.06
C GLU A 82 1.57 -28.15 15.27
N ALA A 83 1.02 -26.94 15.48
CA ALA A 83 1.40 -26.07 16.58
C ALA A 83 0.90 -26.54 17.96
N VAL A 84 -0.12 -27.38 18.00
CA VAL A 84 -0.72 -27.91 19.23
C VAL A 84 0.16 -29.01 19.82
N GLY A 85 0.52 -28.87 21.09
CA GLY A 85 1.31 -29.90 21.82
C GLY A 85 0.57 -31.23 21.97
N PRO A 86 1.30 -32.29 22.36
CA PRO A 86 0.77 -33.67 22.41
C PRO A 86 -0.42 -33.85 23.37
N ASP A 87 -0.57 -32.98 24.36
CA ASP A 87 -1.61 -33.07 25.40
C ASP A 87 -2.87 -32.26 25.08
N VAL A 88 -2.92 -31.57 23.92
CA VAL A 88 -4.05 -30.72 23.52
C VAL A 88 -4.84 -31.39 22.39
N LEU A 89 -6.17 -31.35 22.46
CA LEU A 89 -7.06 -31.97 21.47
C LEU A 89 -6.86 -31.27 20.10
N LYS A 90 -6.54 -32.07 19.09
CA LYS A 90 -6.45 -31.58 17.72
C LYS A 90 -7.80 -31.16 17.19
N LEU A 91 -7.82 -30.24 16.24
CA LEU A 91 -9.03 -29.87 15.52
C LEU A 91 -9.62 -31.09 14.81
N PRO A 92 -10.94 -31.25 14.81
CA PRO A 92 -11.59 -32.33 14.06
C PRO A 92 -11.29 -32.20 12.55
N PRO A 93 -11.32 -33.30 11.79
CA PRO A 93 -11.03 -33.25 10.37
C PRO A 93 -12.06 -32.38 9.62
N LEU A 94 -11.60 -31.70 8.58
CA LEU A 94 -12.47 -30.92 7.71
C LEU A 94 -13.50 -31.84 7.01
N PRO A 95 -14.77 -31.42 6.85
CA PRO A 95 -15.83 -32.23 6.27
C PRO A 95 -15.51 -32.61 4.81
N VAL A 96 -15.70 -33.87 4.43
CA VAL A 96 -15.54 -34.31 3.05
C VAL A 96 -16.44 -33.54 2.09
N ALA A 97 -17.67 -33.20 2.51
CA ALA A 97 -18.60 -32.39 1.72
C ALA A 97 -18.06 -30.98 1.40
N PHE A 98 -17.26 -30.39 2.30
CA PHE A 98 -16.60 -29.11 2.08
C PHE A 98 -15.42 -29.23 1.10
N LEU A 99 -14.68 -30.31 1.17
CA LEU A 99 -13.46 -30.53 0.40
C LEU A 99 -13.72 -30.99 -1.05
N ASP A 100 -14.83 -31.72 -1.30
CA ASP A 100 -15.11 -32.31 -2.61
C ASP A 100 -15.59 -31.26 -3.62
N PRO A 101 -14.80 -30.96 -4.67
CA PRO A 101 -15.17 -29.95 -5.67
C PRO A 101 -16.35 -30.36 -6.57
N ARG A 102 -16.82 -31.62 -6.51
CA ARG A 102 -17.99 -32.08 -7.25
C ARG A 102 -19.30 -31.62 -6.61
N ASN A 103 -19.27 -31.23 -5.34
CA ASN A 103 -20.44 -30.69 -4.67
C ASN A 103 -20.71 -29.23 -5.12
N PRO A 104 -21.98 -28.80 -5.20
CA PRO A 104 -22.32 -27.42 -5.50
C PRO A 104 -21.66 -26.45 -4.50
N PRO A 105 -21.22 -25.26 -4.94
CA PRO A 105 -20.53 -24.27 -4.08
C PRO A 105 -21.30 -23.96 -2.79
N LEU A 106 -22.61 -23.77 -2.87
CA LEU A 106 -23.43 -23.52 -1.69
C LEU A 106 -23.40 -24.66 -0.66
N ALA A 107 -23.52 -25.91 -1.10
CA ALA A 107 -23.48 -27.07 -0.21
C ALA A 107 -22.10 -27.22 0.46
N ARG A 108 -21.01 -26.94 -0.28
CA ARG A 108 -19.66 -26.90 0.27
C ARG A 108 -19.53 -25.81 1.33
N PHE A 109 -19.97 -24.58 1.01
CA PHE A 109 -19.92 -23.46 1.93
C PHE A 109 -20.68 -23.73 3.22
N GLU A 110 -21.89 -24.30 3.12
CA GLU A 110 -22.67 -24.70 4.29
C GLU A 110 -21.96 -25.75 5.15
N ALA A 111 -21.29 -26.73 4.51
CA ALA A 111 -20.50 -27.71 5.25
C ALA A 111 -19.35 -27.05 6.03
N GLY A 112 -18.71 -26.02 5.47
CA GLY A 112 -17.72 -25.19 6.14
C GLY A 112 -18.30 -24.39 7.33
N LEU A 113 -19.50 -23.82 7.17
CA LEU A 113 -20.20 -23.12 8.25
C LEU A 113 -20.60 -24.06 9.39
N HIS A 114 -21.07 -25.27 9.06
CA HIS A 114 -21.34 -26.32 10.06
C HIS A 114 -20.09 -26.73 10.83
N TYR A 115 -18.97 -26.86 10.12
CA TYR A 115 -17.69 -27.16 10.74
C TYR A 115 -17.28 -26.05 11.70
N ALA A 116 -17.26 -24.78 11.26
CA ALA A 116 -16.95 -23.63 12.12
C ALA A 116 -17.86 -23.57 13.36
N HIS A 117 -19.15 -23.83 13.17
CA HIS A 117 -20.11 -23.88 14.28
C HIS A 117 -19.78 -24.99 15.29
N SER A 118 -19.21 -26.12 14.85
CA SER A 118 -18.83 -27.22 15.73
C SER A 118 -17.61 -26.92 16.61
N LEU A 119 -16.84 -25.88 16.24
CA LEU A 119 -15.63 -25.46 16.97
C LEU A 119 -15.90 -24.46 18.11
N ILE A 120 -17.14 -23.95 18.22
CA ILE A 120 -17.51 -22.94 19.22
C ILE A 120 -18.54 -23.48 20.20
N ASP A 121 -18.52 -22.93 21.43
CA ASP A 121 -19.62 -23.16 22.39
C ASP A 121 -20.57 -21.94 22.40
N PHE A 122 -21.52 -21.93 21.44
CA PHE A 122 -22.50 -20.85 21.33
C PHE A 122 -23.42 -20.72 22.58
N ARG A 123 -23.54 -21.76 23.40
CA ARG A 123 -24.34 -21.73 24.65
C ARG A 123 -23.63 -20.88 25.72
N GLN A 124 -22.32 -20.81 25.68
CA GLN A 124 -21.50 -19.92 26.51
C GLN A 124 -21.32 -18.52 25.91
N GLY A 125 -22.02 -18.22 24.81
CA GLY A 125 -21.99 -16.91 24.17
C GLY A 125 -20.85 -16.70 23.17
N GLN A 126 -20.16 -17.77 22.78
CA GLN A 126 -19.15 -17.70 21.71
C GLN A 126 -19.82 -17.56 20.34
N HIS A 127 -19.17 -16.85 19.45
CA HIS A 127 -19.59 -16.66 18.07
C HIS A 127 -18.49 -17.10 17.12
N PHE A 128 -18.85 -17.43 15.89
CA PHE A 128 -17.87 -17.44 14.81
C PHE A 128 -18.24 -16.36 13.78
N LEU A 129 -17.22 -15.68 13.28
CA LEU A 129 -17.32 -14.69 12.23
C LEU A 129 -16.67 -15.23 10.97
N TRP A 130 -17.45 -15.27 9.89
CA TRP A 130 -16.97 -15.63 8.56
C TRP A 130 -16.90 -14.36 7.71
N GLY A 131 -15.70 -13.89 7.43
CA GLY A 131 -15.42 -12.67 6.67
C GLY A 131 -15.15 -12.97 5.20
N LEU A 132 -16.08 -12.61 4.33
CA LEU A 132 -15.93 -12.67 2.87
C LEU A 132 -15.57 -11.28 2.37
N VAL A 133 -14.28 -11.00 2.28
CA VAL A 133 -13.74 -9.65 2.00
C VAL A 133 -12.82 -9.71 0.78
N PRO A 134 -13.35 -10.09 -0.41
CA PRO A 134 -12.54 -10.19 -1.61
C PRO A 134 -11.81 -8.89 -1.94
N GLY A 135 -10.55 -8.97 -2.38
CA GLY A 135 -9.76 -7.84 -2.85
C GLY A 135 -10.39 -7.19 -4.08
N GLY A 136 -10.73 -8.02 -5.07
CA GLY A 136 -11.47 -7.68 -6.27
C GLY A 136 -12.75 -8.48 -6.44
N ILE A 137 -13.79 -7.91 -7.04
CA ILE A 137 -15.04 -8.58 -7.39
C ILE A 137 -15.21 -8.49 -8.90
N GLY A 138 -14.76 -9.55 -9.62
CA GLY A 138 -14.81 -9.59 -11.08
C GLY A 138 -16.23 -9.73 -11.66
N ASN A 139 -17.14 -10.38 -10.91
CA ASN A 139 -18.57 -10.54 -11.28
C ASN A 139 -19.47 -10.25 -10.10
N SER A 140 -19.91 -9.01 -9.99
CA SER A 140 -20.74 -8.53 -8.87
C SER A 140 -22.10 -9.20 -8.81
N GLU A 141 -22.75 -9.49 -9.93
CA GLU A 141 -24.06 -10.14 -9.98
C GLU A 141 -23.99 -11.56 -9.44
N SER A 142 -23.05 -12.36 -9.95
CA SER A 142 -22.82 -13.72 -9.47
C SER A 142 -22.43 -13.76 -7.97
N TYR A 143 -21.68 -12.76 -7.49
CA TYR A 143 -21.31 -12.66 -6.08
C TYR A 143 -22.53 -12.37 -5.19
N LEU A 144 -23.39 -11.44 -5.59
CA LEU A 144 -24.59 -11.09 -4.84
C LEU A 144 -25.61 -12.24 -4.83
N ASP A 145 -25.74 -12.96 -5.94
CA ASP A 145 -26.56 -14.17 -6.04
C ASP A 145 -26.04 -15.27 -5.12
N PHE A 146 -24.72 -15.46 -5.05
CA PHE A 146 -24.09 -16.41 -4.12
C PHE A 146 -24.41 -16.03 -2.66
N LEU A 147 -24.23 -14.75 -2.28
CA LEU A 147 -24.57 -14.29 -0.93
C LEU A 147 -26.06 -14.43 -0.60
N ALA A 148 -26.95 -14.19 -1.56
CA ALA A 148 -28.39 -14.34 -1.37
C ALA A 148 -28.80 -15.78 -1.07
N GLN A 149 -28.15 -16.76 -1.70
CA GLN A 149 -28.40 -18.17 -1.47
C GLN A 149 -27.98 -18.64 -0.06
N LEU A 150 -27.10 -17.90 0.63
CA LEU A 150 -26.70 -18.21 2.01
C LEU A 150 -27.83 -17.95 3.03
N LEU A 151 -28.85 -17.18 2.66
CA LEU A 151 -29.91 -16.73 3.54
C LEU A 151 -31.28 -17.29 3.10
N PRO A 152 -31.51 -18.61 3.18
CA PRO A 152 -32.80 -19.19 2.87
C PRO A 152 -33.85 -18.63 3.84
N ASP A 153 -34.90 -18.03 3.33
CA ASP A 153 -36.04 -17.54 4.11
C ASP A 153 -37.17 -18.60 4.03
N PRO A 154 -37.81 -19.02 5.11
CA PRO A 154 -37.74 -18.56 6.51
C PRO A 154 -36.93 -19.47 7.46
N GLU A 155 -36.20 -20.47 6.97
CA GLU A 155 -35.60 -21.50 7.82
C GLU A 155 -34.40 -20.98 8.63
N ILE A 156 -34.38 -21.35 9.93
CA ILE A 156 -33.22 -21.16 10.80
C ILE A 156 -32.44 -22.46 10.84
N ARG A 157 -31.32 -22.53 10.15
CA ARG A 157 -30.42 -23.68 10.18
C ARG A 157 -29.57 -23.71 11.47
N PRO A 158 -29.19 -24.88 11.96
CA PRO A 158 -28.43 -25.01 13.22
C PRO A 158 -27.17 -24.14 13.30
N TRP A 159 -26.40 -24.06 12.21
CA TRP A 159 -25.17 -23.30 12.12
C TRP A 159 -25.36 -21.77 12.24
N MET A 160 -26.56 -21.25 11.96
CA MET A 160 -26.88 -19.82 12.09
C MET A 160 -26.82 -19.34 13.54
N ARG A 161 -26.90 -20.25 14.51
CA ARG A 161 -26.78 -19.91 15.92
C ARG A 161 -25.31 -19.63 16.24
N GLY A 162 -25.02 -18.43 16.71
CA GLY A 162 -23.65 -17.99 16.95
C GLY A 162 -22.87 -17.56 15.69
N ALA A 163 -23.41 -17.78 14.48
CA ALA A 163 -22.80 -17.35 13.25
C ALA A 163 -22.92 -15.83 13.02
N ARG A 164 -21.87 -15.25 12.44
CA ARG A 164 -21.85 -13.90 11.88
C ARG A 164 -21.12 -13.95 10.56
N ILE A 165 -21.71 -13.40 9.52
CA ILE A 165 -21.09 -13.30 8.21
C ILE A 165 -20.90 -11.81 7.92
N VAL A 166 -19.69 -11.41 7.60
CA VAL A 166 -19.37 -10.07 7.12
C VAL A 166 -18.92 -10.19 5.67
N ALA A 167 -19.64 -9.57 4.76
CA ALA A 167 -19.31 -9.61 3.34
C ALA A 167 -19.07 -8.21 2.80
N ARG A 168 -17.93 -8.01 2.16
CA ARG A 168 -17.70 -6.83 1.34
C ARG A 168 -18.56 -6.89 0.10
N VAL A 169 -19.15 -5.76 -0.29
CA VAL A 169 -19.87 -5.60 -1.57
C VAL A 169 -19.33 -4.34 -2.27
N PRO A 170 -19.57 -4.18 -3.59
CA PRO A 170 -19.13 -2.98 -4.32
C PRO A 170 -19.63 -1.68 -3.66
N ALA A 171 -18.87 -0.59 -3.80
CA ALA A 171 -19.17 0.69 -3.16
C ALA A 171 -20.54 1.28 -3.55
N ASP A 172 -20.97 1.02 -4.79
CA ASP A 172 -22.25 1.45 -5.37
C ASP A 172 -23.41 0.52 -5.06
N PHE A 173 -23.22 -0.50 -4.21
CA PHE A 173 -24.21 -1.48 -3.84
C PHE A 173 -25.47 -0.84 -3.27
N GLN A 174 -26.63 -1.25 -3.80
CA GLN A 174 -27.96 -0.84 -3.33
C GLN A 174 -28.80 -2.08 -2.95
N LEU A 175 -29.09 -2.23 -1.67
CA LEU A 175 -29.82 -3.39 -1.15
C LEU A 175 -31.16 -3.60 -1.87
N ALA A 176 -31.95 -2.53 -2.10
CA ALA A 176 -33.25 -2.60 -2.73
C ALA A 176 -33.23 -3.09 -4.19
N ARG A 177 -32.05 -3.05 -4.85
CA ARG A 177 -31.87 -3.49 -6.24
C ARG A 177 -31.13 -4.81 -6.35
N SER A 178 -30.83 -5.44 -5.23
CA SER A 178 -30.09 -6.69 -5.18
C SER A 178 -30.99 -7.88 -4.85
N PRO A 179 -30.60 -9.11 -5.14
CA PRO A 179 -31.29 -10.33 -4.70
C PRO A 179 -31.45 -10.41 -3.19
N LEU A 180 -30.64 -9.69 -2.42
CA LEU A 180 -30.70 -9.61 -0.96
C LEU A 180 -31.77 -8.63 -0.43
N GLY A 181 -32.43 -7.85 -1.30
CA GLY A 181 -33.39 -6.83 -0.90
C GLY A 181 -34.63 -7.36 -0.16
N MET A 182 -34.98 -8.62 -0.39
CA MET A 182 -36.09 -9.32 0.28
C MET A 182 -35.62 -10.17 1.46
N ALA A 183 -34.32 -10.28 1.69
CA ALA A 183 -33.80 -11.16 2.74
C ALA A 183 -33.96 -10.51 4.12
N ASN A 184 -34.55 -11.26 5.06
CA ASN A 184 -34.53 -10.93 6.46
C ASN A 184 -33.15 -11.22 7.06
N ARG A 185 -32.73 -10.53 8.10
CA ARG A 185 -31.43 -10.73 8.80
C ARG A 185 -30.20 -10.20 8.06
N VAL A 186 -30.40 -9.28 7.13
CA VAL A 186 -29.29 -8.54 6.48
C VAL A 186 -29.20 -7.14 7.05
N GLN A 187 -28.00 -6.74 7.41
CA GLN A 187 -27.66 -5.37 7.77
C GLN A 187 -26.70 -4.79 6.74
N VAL A 188 -26.88 -3.55 6.35
CA VAL A 188 -25.92 -2.83 5.48
C VAL A 188 -25.26 -1.73 6.28
N LYS A 189 -23.95 -1.68 6.23
CA LYS A 189 -23.17 -0.63 6.86
C LYS A 189 -22.04 -0.21 5.92
N PRO A 190 -22.23 0.83 5.11
CA PRO A 190 -21.22 1.27 4.18
C PRO A 190 -19.98 1.78 4.91
N LEU A 191 -18.81 1.40 4.39
CA LEU A 191 -17.53 2.00 4.71
C LEU A 191 -17.27 3.07 3.65
N ILE A 192 -17.77 4.27 3.90
CA ILE A 192 -17.57 5.42 3.02
C ILE A 192 -16.44 6.23 3.62
N ILE A 193 -15.30 6.23 2.95
CA ILE A 193 -14.19 7.13 3.27
C ILE A 193 -14.36 8.36 2.36
N PRO A 194 -14.70 9.54 2.92
CA PRO A 194 -14.75 10.76 2.12
C PRO A 194 -13.38 10.98 1.45
N PRO A 195 -13.32 11.43 0.19
CA PRO A 195 -12.06 11.65 -0.52
C PRO A 195 -11.09 12.57 0.24
N ASN A 196 -11.62 13.47 1.06
CA ASN A 196 -10.88 14.44 1.88
C ASN A 196 -10.79 14.05 3.37
N ALA A 197 -11.19 12.84 3.75
CA ALA A 197 -11.22 12.42 5.17
C ALA A 197 -9.85 12.53 5.84
N GLN A 198 -8.78 12.23 5.12
CA GLN A 198 -7.42 12.39 5.62
C GLN A 198 -7.07 13.86 5.83
N GLU A 199 -7.41 14.72 4.88
CA GLU A 199 -7.17 16.16 4.98
C GLU A 199 -7.96 16.76 6.15
N GLU A 200 -9.25 16.41 6.30
CA GLU A 200 -10.10 16.87 7.41
C GLU A 200 -9.55 16.43 8.79
N GLU A 201 -9.07 15.19 8.91
CA GLU A 201 -8.45 14.71 10.16
C GLU A 201 -7.14 15.44 10.47
N LEU A 202 -6.31 15.68 9.46
CA LEU A 202 -5.07 16.45 9.63
C LEU A 202 -5.36 17.90 10.04
N ILE A 203 -6.35 18.53 9.42
CA ILE A 203 -6.80 19.89 9.82
C ILE A 203 -7.28 19.88 11.27
N ALA A 204 -8.14 18.93 11.63
CA ALA A 204 -8.63 18.82 13.01
C ALA A 204 -7.48 18.60 14.01
N THR A 205 -6.47 17.80 13.64
CA THR A 205 -5.28 17.56 14.48
C THR A 205 -4.43 18.82 14.62
N ALA A 206 -4.21 19.55 13.51
CA ALA A 206 -3.40 20.77 13.50
C ALA A 206 -4.05 21.91 14.30
N GLU A 207 -5.38 21.97 14.36
CA GLU A 207 -6.17 23.02 15.00
C GLU A 207 -6.57 22.72 16.46
N ASP A 208 -6.59 21.45 16.90
CA ASP A 208 -7.00 21.10 18.26
C ASP A 208 -5.94 21.54 19.28
N PRO A 209 -6.27 22.51 20.17
CA PRO A 209 -5.35 23.00 21.20
C PRO A 209 -4.97 21.93 22.24
N LYS A 210 -5.73 20.82 22.34
CA LYS A 210 -5.44 19.71 23.25
C LYS A 210 -4.40 18.74 22.68
N THR A 211 -4.20 18.75 21.36
CA THR A 211 -3.17 17.94 20.71
C THR A 211 -1.79 18.52 21.01
N PRO A 212 -0.79 17.69 21.37
CA PRO A 212 0.59 18.13 21.58
C PRO A 212 1.11 18.95 20.41
N LEU A 213 1.88 20.01 20.69
CA LEU A 213 2.34 20.93 19.65
C LEU A 213 3.16 20.23 18.55
N GLY A 214 3.98 19.23 18.92
CA GLY A 214 4.73 18.44 17.97
C GLY A 214 3.83 17.69 16.96
N ASP A 215 2.77 17.04 17.45
CA ASP A 215 1.81 16.32 16.60
C ASP A 215 1.04 17.27 15.68
N ARG A 216 0.70 18.46 16.19
CA ARG A 216 0.07 19.51 15.37
C ARG A 216 0.99 19.99 14.26
N MET A 217 2.29 20.15 14.53
CA MET A 217 3.26 20.57 13.50
C MET A 217 3.55 19.43 12.52
N GLN A 218 3.53 18.18 12.94
CA GLN A 218 3.58 17.04 12.00
C GLN A 218 2.36 17.02 11.08
N ALA A 219 1.16 17.30 11.61
CA ALA A 219 -0.04 17.41 10.79
C ALA A 219 0.06 18.58 9.78
N GLU A 220 0.64 19.74 10.18
CA GLU A 220 0.91 20.85 9.25
C GLU A 220 1.86 20.43 8.11
N VAL A 221 2.91 19.66 8.40
CA VAL A 221 3.82 19.14 7.36
C VAL A 221 3.09 18.22 6.38
N GLN A 222 2.24 17.30 6.88
CA GLN A 222 1.47 16.41 6.03
C GLN A 222 0.45 17.19 5.17
N LEU A 223 -0.21 18.19 5.75
CA LEU A 223 -1.10 19.10 5.00
C LEU A 223 -0.34 19.89 3.94
N ALA A 224 0.88 20.35 4.24
CA ALA A 224 1.72 21.06 3.27
C ALA A 224 2.07 20.18 2.06
N TYR A 225 2.37 18.89 2.27
CA TYR A 225 2.58 17.94 1.17
C TYR A 225 1.30 17.64 0.37
N LEU A 226 0.12 17.59 1.03
CA LEU A 226 -1.16 17.48 0.32
C LEU A 226 -1.44 18.74 -0.51
N ASP A 227 -1.20 19.93 0.03
CA ASP A 227 -1.32 21.20 -0.69
C ASP A 227 -0.38 21.25 -1.90
N TYR A 228 0.87 20.80 -1.73
CA TYR A 228 1.84 20.64 -2.81
C TYR A 228 1.34 19.70 -3.90
N ALA A 229 0.82 18.52 -3.53
CA ALA A 229 0.30 17.54 -4.48
C ALA A 229 -0.88 18.10 -5.31
N HIS A 230 -1.72 18.93 -4.67
CA HIS A 230 -2.85 19.62 -5.31
C HIS A 230 -2.47 20.96 -5.97
N SER A 231 -1.16 21.29 -6.04
CA SER A 231 -0.65 22.54 -6.61
C SER A 231 -1.14 23.82 -5.89
N ARG A 232 -1.52 23.70 -4.61
CA ARG A 232 -1.85 24.82 -3.71
C ARG A 232 -0.55 25.34 -3.06
N PHE A 233 0.34 25.91 -3.86
CA PHE A 233 1.71 26.22 -3.44
C PHE A 233 1.80 27.26 -2.32
N ASP A 234 0.97 28.31 -2.34
CA ASP A 234 0.98 29.35 -1.30
C ASP A 234 0.57 28.77 0.07
N GLU A 235 -0.41 27.87 0.09
CA GLU A 235 -0.83 27.15 1.28
C GLU A 235 0.28 26.24 1.80
N ALA A 236 0.89 25.48 0.91
CA ALA A 236 1.99 24.57 1.22
C ALA A 236 3.18 25.33 1.85
N ILE A 237 3.59 26.43 1.25
CA ILE A 237 4.67 27.28 1.77
C ILE A 237 4.34 27.80 3.17
N ARG A 238 3.14 28.34 3.38
CA ARG A 238 2.73 28.86 4.70
C ARG A 238 2.80 27.78 5.80
N ARG A 239 2.32 26.58 5.49
CA ARG A 239 2.35 25.46 6.42
C ARG A 239 3.78 24.96 6.68
N PHE A 240 4.59 24.81 5.64
CA PHE A 240 5.99 24.45 5.78
C PHE A 240 6.76 25.45 6.64
N LEU A 241 6.64 26.75 6.39
CA LEU A 241 7.32 27.78 7.19
C LEU A 241 6.88 27.78 8.65
N LYS A 242 5.57 27.58 8.90
CA LYS A 242 5.05 27.43 10.27
C LYS A 242 5.66 26.24 11.00
N ALA A 243 5.71 25.09 10.35
CA ALA A 243 6.26 23.87 10.91
C ALA A 243 7.79 23.97 11.07
N LEU A 244 8.49 24.58 10.10
CA LEU A 244 9.94 24.78 10.12
C LEU A 244 10.38 25.55 11.37
N ALA A 245 9.71 26.66 11.69
CA ALA A 245 10.01 27.46 12.87
C ALA A 245 9.93 26.63 14.18
N PHE A 246 8.98 25.71 14.25
CA PHE A 246 8.85 24.81 15.41
C PHE A 246 9.96 23.76 15.45
N PHE A 247 10.24 23.06 14.33
CA PHE A 247 11.23 21.99 14.32
C PHE A 247 12.66 22.50 14.50
N GLN A 248 12.95 23.73 14.06
CA GLN A 248 14.20 24.44 14.37
C GLN A 248 14.31 24.73 15.88
N TRP A 249 13.24 25.28 16.49
CA TRP A 249 13.23 25.53 17.93
C TRP A 249 13.33 24.24 18.75
N ALA A 250 12.69 23.15 18.27
CA ALA A 250 12.71 21.85 18.93
C ALA A 250 14.01 21.04 18.67
N GLU A 251 14.93 21.60 17.88
CA GLU A 251 16.21 20.96 17.49
C GLU A 251 16.01 19.56 16.87
N ILE A 252 15.06 19.41 15.93
CA ILE A 252 14.77 18.18 15.22
C ILE A 252 15.26 18.27 13.76
N PRO A 253 16.57 18.05 13.51
CA PRO A 253 17.18 18.34 12.21
C PRO A 253 16.62 17.49 11.06
N ALA A 254 16.15 16.27 11.31
CA ALA A 254 15.55 15.43 10.28
C ALA A 254 14.28 16.06 9.72
N MET A 255 13.42 16.63 10.56
CA MET A 255 12.20 17.33 10.13
C MET A 255 12.51 18.67 9.50
N GLU A 256 13.50 19.38 10.02
CA GLU A 256 13.99 20.64 9.44
C GLU A 256 14.44 20.42 7.99
N GLY A 257 15.35 19.47 7.75
CA GLY A 257 15.83 19.15 6.41
C GLY A 257 14.73 18.69 5.46
N LEU A 258 13.79 17.85 5.94
CA LEU A 258 12.64 17.39 5.15
C LEU A 258 11.75 18.56 4.70
N ILE A 259 11.46 19.50 5.59
CA ILE A 259 10.59 20.66 5.29
C ILE A 259 11.29 21.61 4.30
N ILE A 260 12.58 21.86 4.50
CA ILE A 260 13.37 22.71 3.60
C ILE A 260 13.44 22.08 2.20
N CYS A 261 13.59 20.76 2.08
CA CYS A 261 13.46 20.05 0.80
C CYS A 261 12.08 20.26 0.16
N GLY A 262 11.00 20.20 0.94
CA GLY A 262 9.65 20.45 0.45
C GLY A 262 9.47 21.87 -0.12
N LEU A 263 10.09 22.88 0.48
CA LEU A 263 10.12 24.25 -0.08
C LEU A 263 10.91 24.29 -1.40
N GLY A 264 12.03 23.57 -1.48
CA GLY A 264 12.80 23.40 -2.72
C GLY A 264 12.00 22.71 -3.82
N ASP A 265 11.22 21.68 -3.46
CA ASP A 265 10.35 20.94 -4.40
C ASP A 265 9.26 21.86 -4.97
N ILE A 266 8.68 22.76 -4.16
CA ILE A 266 7.71 23.74 -4.63
C ILE A 266 8.38 24.68 -5.64
N ALA A 267 9.52 25.26 -5.30
CA ALA A 267 10.26 26.17 -6.19
C ALA A 267 10.64 25.47 -7.50
N ARG A 268 11.10 24.22 -7.43
CA ARG A 268 11.43 23.40 -8.61
C ARG A 268 10.20 23.16 -9.48
N ARG A 269 9.04 22.86 -8.91
CA ARG A 269 7.79 22.64 -9.68
C ARG A 269 7.26 23.93 -10.32
N GLN A 270 7.62 25.08 -9.76
CA GLN A 270 7.36 26.39 -10.33
C GLN A 270 8.44 26.83 -11.32
N GLU A 271 9.40 25.96 -11.64
CA GLU A 271 10.55 26.23 -12.52
C GLU A 271 11.44 27.39 -12.02
N ASN A 272 11.36 27.72 -10.74
CA ASN A 272 12.25 28.70 -10.11
C ASN A 272 13.53 28.02 -9.63
N TRP A 273 14.42 27.72 -10.58
CA TRP A 273 15.61 26.89 -10.35
C TRP A 273 16.57 27.51 -9.32
N GLN A 274 16.71 28.83 -9.31
CA GLN A 274 17.58 29.54 -8.37
C GLN A 274 17.09 29.40 -6.92
N GLU A 275 15.79 29.57 -6.72
CA GLU A 275 15.19 29.42 -5.40
C GLU A 275 15.20 27.96 -4.95
N ALA A 276 14.95 27.01 -5.87
CA ALA A 276 15.05 25.59 -5.60
C ALA A 276 16.47 25.21 -5.14
N GLN A 277 17.49 25.68 -5.86
CA GLN A 277 18.89 25.48 -5.48
C GLN A 277 19.18 26.03 -4.08
N HIS A 278 18.70 27.23 -3.78
CA HIS A 278 18.88 27.85 -2.47
C HIS A 278 18.30 26.98 -1.35
N TRP A 279 17.02 26.55 -1.49
CA TRP A 279 16.38 25.72 -0.48
C TRP A 279 17.08 24.37 -0.30
N TYR A 280 17.44 23.65 -1.38
CA TYR A 280 18.15 22.39 -1.27
C TYR A 280 19.54 22.55 -0.64
N ALA A 281 20.27 23.64 -0.95
CA ALA A 281 21.54 23.93 -0.30
C ALA A 281 21.36 24.18 1.21
N CYS A 282 20.29 24.86 1.62
CA CYS A 282 19.96 25.05 3.03
C CYS A 282 19.59 23.74 3.75
N ALA A 283 19.09 22.71 3.04
CA ALA A 283 18.73 21.43 3.62
C ALA A 283 19.94 20.54 3.94
N VAL A 284 21.12 20.79 3.38
CA VAL A 284 22.32 19.96 3.54
C VAL A 284 22.78 19.86 4.99
N GLU A 285 22.87 21.00 5.70
CA GLU A 285 23.34 21.04 7.08
C GLU A 285 22.38 20.29 8.04
N PRO A 286 21.05 20.51 8.01
CA PRO A 286 20.13 19.71 8.80
C PRO A 286 20.18 18.22 8.48
N ALA A 287 20.31 17.84 7.20
CA ALA A 287 20.41 16.42 6.79
C ALA A 287 21.69 15.76 7.35
N ALA A 288 22.80 16.48 7.33
CA ALA A 288 24.06 16.00 7.91
C ALA A 288 23.96 15.87 9.44
N LYS A 289 23.34 16.82 10.14
CA LYS A 289 23.09 16.76 11.59
C LYS A 289 22.17 15.60 11.97
N ALA A 290 21.22 15.26 11.08
CA ALA A 290 20.29 14.16 11.28
C ALA A 290 20.91 12.78 11.04
N ASP A 291 22.14 12.74 10.50
CA ASP A 291 22.79 11.51 10.04
C ASP A 291 21.87 10.64 9.17
N SER A 292 21.20 11.29 8.21
CA SER A 292 20.19 10.66 7.35
C SER A 292 20.70 10.52 5.91
N PRO A 293 21.24 9.36 5.53
CA PRO A 293 21.71 9.11 4.16
C PRO A 293 20.60 9.24 3.12
N ILE A 294 19.36 8.85 3.48
CA ILE A 294 18.19 8.95 2.60
C ILE A 294 17.90 10.42 2.28
N LEU A 295 17.85 11.27 3.30
CA LEU A 295 17.57 12.70 3.11
C LEU A 295 18.72 13.36 2.33
N MET A 296 19.98 13.04 2.65
CA MET A 296 21.13 13.54 1.92
C MET A 296 21.12 13.13 0.44
N SER A 297 20.80 11.87 0.17
CA SER A 297 20.65 11.34 -1.19
C SER A 297 19.61 12.12 -2.00
N ASN A 298 18.43 12.38 -1.39
CA ASN A 298 17.36 13.17 -2.04
C ASN A 298 17.79 14.62 -2.32
N ILE A 299 18.53 15.25 -1.39
CA ILE A 299 19.03 16.62 -1.57
C ILE A 299 20.04 16.67 -2.72
N VAL A 300 21.01 15.76 -2.73
CA VAL A 300 22.04 15.70 -3.77
C VAL A 300 21.41 15.46 -5.15
N GLN A 301 20.44 14.55 -5.23
CA GLN A 301 19.69 14.28 -6.46
C GLN A 301 18.97 15.55 -6.95
N ASN A 302 18.27 16.24 -6.06
CA ASN A 302 17.55 17.45 -6.43
C ASN A 302 18.48 18.60 -6.87
N LEU A 303 19.64 18.76 -6.21
CA LEU A 303 20.68 19.71 -6.64
C LEU A 303 21.23 19.35 -8.02
N ALA A 304 21.45 18.06 -8.30
CA ALA A 304 21.88 17.60 -9.62
C ALA A 304 20.84 17.91 -10.70
N VAL A 305 19.55 17.66 -10.42
CA VAL A 305 18.45 17.99 -11.32
C VAL A 305 18.39 19.48 -11.62
N VAL A 306 18.52 20.34 -10.60
CA VAL A 306 18.54 21.80 -10.79
C VAL A 306 19.72 22.24 -11.67
N ALA A 307 20.94 21.73 -11.38
CA ALA A 307 22.12 22.06 -12.16
C ALA A 307 21.97 21.61 -13.63
N PHE A 308 21.37 20.43 -13.86
CA PHE A 308 21.10 19.92 -15.21
C PHE A 308 20.15 20.83 -15.98
N HIS A 309 19.04 21.27 -15.37
CA HIS A 309 18.06 22.15 -16.01
C HIS A 309 18.64 23.55 -16.32
N GLU A 310 19.56 24.02 -15.49
CA GLU A 310 20.31 25.26 -15.75
C GLU A 310 21.48 25.05 -16.72
N GLN A 311 21.61 23.88 -17.34
CA GLN A 311 22.65 23.48 -18.29
C GLN A 311 24.08 23.54 -17.70
N ARG A 312 24.20 23.49 -16.36
CA ARG A 312 25.48 23.38 -15.65
C ARG A 312 25.90 21.92 -15.56
N PHE A 313 26.14 21.31 -16.73
CA PHE A 313 26.32 19.85 -16.85
C PHE A 313 27.50 19.30 -16.07
N SER A 314 28.58 20.07 -15.93
CA SER A 314 29.74 19.66 -15.12
C SER A 314 29.38 19.56 -13.63
N GLU A 315 28.64 20.54 -13.09
CA GLU A 315 28.18 20.52 -11.70
C GLU A 315 27.16 19.39 -11.49
N ALA A 316 26.22 19.20 -12.44
CA ALA A 316 25.28 18.09 -12.39
C ALA A 316 25.99 16.74 -12.36
N GLU A 317 27.03 16.54 -13.19
CA GLU A 317 27.86 15.34 -13.20
C GLU A 317 28.54 15.09 -11.84
N GLU A 318 29.11 16.12 -11.22
CA GLU A 318 29.72 16.02 -9.89
C GLU A 318 28.69 15.56 -8.84
N ARG A 319 27.50 16.16 -8.85
CA ARG A 319 26.42 15.77 -7.92
C ARG A 319 25.93 14.34 -8.16
N TYR A 320 25.78 13.91 -9.42
CA TYR A 320 25.42 12.52 -9.70
C TYR A 320 26.52 11.54 -9.30
N SER A 321 27.79 11.91 -9.41
CA SER A 321 28.89 11.10 -8.88
C SER A 321 28.87 10.97 -7.35
N GLU A 322 28.54 12.05 -6.63
CA GLU A 322 28.27 12.00 -5.19
C GLU A 322 27.09 11.07 -4.88
N LEU A 323 26.01 11.16 -5.67
CA LEU A 323 24.82 10.32 -5.52
C LEU A 323 25.12 8.84 -5.76
N VAL A 324 25.93 8.50 -6.78
CA VAL A 324 26.42 7.13 -7.03
C VAL A 324 27.11 6.57 -5.79
N THR A 325 27.95 7.36 -5.15
CA THR A 325 28.66 6.95 -3.93
C THR A 325 27.70 6.70 -2.76
N LEU A 326 26.72 7.59 -2.56
CA LEU A 326 25.70 7.46 -1.51
C LEU A 326 24.80 6.23 -1.76
N LYS A 327 24.30 6.05 -2.98
CA LYS A 327 23.42 4.93 -3.34
C LYS A 327 24.14 3.58 -3.19
N ARG A 328 25.42 3.51 -3.55
CA ARG A 328 26.25 2.31 -3.35
C ARG A 328 26.43 2.00 -1.87
N ALA A 329 26.68 3.00 -1.03
CA ALA A 329 26.79 2.83 0.42
C ALA A 329 25.47 2.40 1.08
N MET A 330 24.34 2.79 0.50
CA MET A 330 23.00 2.44 0.97
C MET A 330 22.50 1.09 0.45
N ILE A 331 23.22 0.43 -0.46
CA ILE A 331 22.81 -0.80 -1.14
C ILE A 331 21.45 -0.57 -1.85
N ASP A 332 21.31 0.58 -2.51
CA ASP A 332 20.13 0.97 -3.29
C ASP A 332 20.45 0.79 -4.77
N GLU A 333 20.26 -0.42 -5.29
CA GLU A 333 20.68 -0.82 -6.64
C GLU A 333 19.86 -0.10 -7.73
N ASP A 334 18.56 0.10 -7.50
CA ASP A 334 17.73 0.85 -8.44
C ASP A 334 18.13 2.33 -8.50
N GLY A 335 18.31 2.95 -7.33
CA GLY A 335 18.80 4.32 -7.24
C GLY A 335 20.24 4.48 -7.75
N LEU A 336 21.10 3.46 -7.60
CA LEU A 336 22.45 3.46 -8.14
C LEU A 336 22.44 3.43 -9.67
N ALA A 337 21.63 2.57 -10.26
CA ALA A 337 21.46 2.50 -11.72
C ALA A 337 20.93 3.84 -12.28
N GLU A 338 19.95 4.46 -11.60
CA GLU A 338 19.44 5.79 -11.97
C GLU A 338 20.53 6.87 -11.91
N ALA A 339 21.33 6.88 -10.85
CA ALA A 339 22.40 7.88 -10.70
C ALA A 339 23.47 7.74 -11.78
N LEU A 340 23.84 6.50 -12.13
CA LEU A 340 24.78 6.21 -13.23
C LEU A 340 24.20 6.63 -14.59
N GLU A 341 22.93 6.37 -14.85
CA GLU A 341 22.23 6.79 -16.06
C GLU A 341 22.34 8.31 -16.23
N TRP A 342 21.96 9.07 -15.21
CA TRP A 342 22.00 10.54 -15.27
C TRP A 342 23.41 11.10 -15.29
N GLN A 343 24.38 10.46 -14.63
CA GLN A 343 25.79 10.84 -14.74
C GLN A 343 26.28 10.70 -16.18
N GLY A 344 25.97 9.59 -16.86
CA GLY A 344 26.27 9.38 -18.26
C GLY A 344 25.61 10.41 -19.18
N ILE A 345 24.33 10.75 -18.91
CA ILE A 345 23.62 11.82 -19.65
C ILE A 345 24.34 13.17 -19.49
N CYS A 346 24.79 13.52 -18.30
CA CYS A 346 25.56 14.75 -18.08
C CYS A 346 26.86 14.77 -18.87
N GLN A 347 27.58 13.64 -18.97
CA GLN A 347 28.80 13.47 -19.72
C GLN A 347 28.56 13.55 -21.23
N GLU A 348 27.48 12.93 -21.72
CA GLU A 348 27.02 13.04 -23.11
C GLU A 348 26.76 14.49 -23.51
N ARG A 349 26.06 15.25 -22.63
CA ARG A 349 25.79 16.67 -22.84
C ARG A 349 27.04 17.54 -22.94
N GLN A 350 28.14 17.07 -22.39
CA GLN A 350 29.47 17.68 -22.47
C GLN A 350 30.28 17.16 -23.66
N GLY A 351 29.78 16.20 -24.44
CA GLY A 351 30.47 15.55 -25.56
C GLY A 351 31.48 14.49 -25.11
N ALA A 352 31.49 14.08 -23.86
CA ALA A 352 32.41 13.10 -23.30
C ALA A 352 31.79 11.67 -23.36
N TYR A 353 31.56 11.20 -24.57
CA TYR A 353 30.91 9.91 -24.83
C TYR A 353 31.69 8.72 -24.26
N ASP A 354 33.04 8.78 -24.28
CA ASP A 354 33.90 7.76 -23.69
C ASP A 354 33.64 7.55 -22.19
N ARG A 355 33.41 8.62 -21.44
CA ARG A 355 33.08 8.54 -20.02
C ARG A 355 31.65 8.08 -19.80
N ALA A 356 30.71 8.56 -20.64
CA ALA A 356 29.31 8.20 -20.56
C ALA A 356 29.08 6.69 -20.74
N VAL A 357 29.79 6.08 -21.68
CA VAL A 357 29.77 4.63 -21.92
C VAL A 357 30.10 3.87 -20.64
N VAL A 358 31.15 4.26 -19.92
CA VAL A 358 31.57 3.58 -18.65
C VAL A 358 30.43 3.59 -17.61
N CYS A 359 29.75 4.74 -17.46
CA CYS A 359 28.64 4.84 -16.52
C CYS A 359 27.45 3.96 -16.93
N TRP A 360 27.11 3.96 -18.22
CA TRP A 360 25.98 3.19 -18.72
C TRP A 360 26.23 1.69 -18.78
N GLU A 361 27.48 1.25 -19.06
CA GLU A 361 27.86 -0.17 -18.96
C GLU A 361 27.71 -0.68 -17.53
N GLU A 362 28.28 0.06 -16.56
CA GLU A 362 28.13 -0.31 -15.14
C GLU A 362 26.65 -0.37 -14.74
N GLY A 363 25.87 0.64 -15.11
CA GLY A 363 24.44 0.68 -14.81
C GLY A 363 23.66 -0.47 -15.47
N ALA A 364 23.97 -0.81 -16.74
CA ALA A 364 23.33 -1.92 -17.44
C ALA A 364 23.64 -3.27 -16.79
N LEU A 365 24.86 -3.48 -16.33
CA LEU A 365 25.25 -4.69 -15.59
C LEU A 365 24.49 -4.81 -14.26
N ILE A 366 24.30 -3.71 -13.53
CA ILE A 366 23.47 -3.66 -12.32
C ILE A 366 22.02 -4.01 -12.67
N CYS A 367 21.47 -3.37 -13.70
CA CYS A 367 20.09 -3.63 -14.13
C CYS A 367 19.87 -5.10 -14.51
N LYS A 368 20.82 -5.73 -15.17
CA LYS A 368 20.79 -7.16 -15.53
C LYS A 368 20.87 -8.06 -14.29
N ALA A 369 21.78 -7.74 -13.37
CA ALA A 369 21.99 -8.53 -12.15
C ALA A 369 20.77 -8.51 -11.20
N PHE A 370 20.07 -7.39 -11.13
CA PHE A 370 18.92 -7.17 -10.22
C PHE A 370 17.55 -7.17 -10.94
N GLU A 371 17.51 -7.59 -12.22
CA GLU A 371 16.30 -7.69 -13.05
C GLU A 371 15.51 -6.37 -13.18
N LEU A 372 16.18 -5.22 -13.18
CA LEU A 372 15.61 -3.88 -13.29
C LEU A 372 15.28 -3.53 -14.76
N LYS A 373 14.35 -4.26 -15.36
CA LYS A 373 14.00 -4.15 -16.79
C LYS A 373 13.60 -2.73 -17.21
N HIS A 374 12.88 -2.00 -16.34
CA HIS A 374 12.41 -0.64 -16.61
C HIS A 374 13.54 0.38 -16.80
N ARG A 375 14.76 0.11 -16.27
CA ARG A 375 15.94 0.96 -16.42
C ARG A 375 16.92 0.42 -17.45
N LEU A 376 16.89 -0.88 -17.70
CA LEU A 376 17.82 -1.51 -18.63
C LEU A 376 17.61 -0.99 -20.08
N ASP A 377 16.37 -0.96 -20.56
CA ASP A 377 16.07 -0.57 -21.94
C ASP A 377 16.51 0.87 -22.28
N PRO A 378 16.21 1.91 -21.44
CA PRO A 378 16.77 3.25 -21.65
C PRO A 378 18.28 3.28 -21.70
N MET A 379 18.94 2.57 -20.78
CA MET A 379 20.41 2.55 -20.67
C MET A 379 21.08 1.91 -21.88
N LEU A 380 20.54 0.79 -22.39
CA LEU A 380 20.99 0.17 -23.63
C LEU A 380 20.81 1.10 -24.85
N THR A 381 19.76 1.91 -24.84
CA THR A 381 19.54 2.92 -25.89
C THR A 381 20.63 4.00 -25.86
N HIS A 382 20.99 4.49 -24.68
CA HIS A 382 22.09 5.46 -24.53
C HIS A 382 23.43 4.86 -24.95
N LEU A 383 23.74 3.63 -24.54
CA LEU A 383 24.97 2.93 -24.94
C LEU A 383 25.10 2.81 -26.44
N ARG A 384 24.05 2.34 -27.13
CA ARG A 384 24.06 2.22 -28.60
C ARG A 384 24.34 3.56 -29.28
N HIS A 385 23.68 4.62 -28.82
CA HIS A 385 23.89 5.97 -29.34
C HIS A 385 25.34 6.45 -29.13
N ALA A 386 25.90 6.18 -27.96
CA ALA A 386 27.28 6.58 -27.64
C ALA A 386 28.32 5.85 -28.51
N TYR A 387 28.18 4.54 -28.72
CA TYR A 387 29.08 3.78 -29.59
C TYR A 387 29.01 4.25 -31.04
N GLN A 388 27.81 4.61 -31.53
CA GLN A 388 27.64 5.22 -32.86
C GLN A 388 28.34 6.58 -32.94
N ALA A 389 28.24 7.42 -31.90
CA ALA A 389 28.89 8.73 -31.86
C ALA A 389 30.42 8.62 -31.81
N LEU A 390 30.94 7.58 -31.16
CA LEU A 390 32.38 7.28 -31.08
C LEU A 390 32.94 6.59 -32.37
N GLN A 391 32.04 6.22 -33.30
CA GLN A 391 32.41 5.46 -34.52
C GLN A 391 33.13 4.14 -34.19
N SER A 392 32.74 3.48 -33.11
CA SER A 392 33.35 2.24 -32.61
C SER A 392 32.53 1.04 -33.12
N ASP A 393 32.69 0.68 -34.39
CA ASP A 393 32.00 -0.44 -35.02
C ASP A 393 32.23 -1.77 -34.27
N GLU A 394 33.47 -2.01 -33.82
CA GLU A 394 33.82 -3.22 -33.05
C GLU A 394 33.08 -3.33 -31.72
N GLU A 395 32.93 -2.22 -30.99
CA GLU A 395 32.19 -2.18 -29.71
C GLU A 395 30.70 -2.30 -29.94
N LEU A 396 30.18 -1.76 -31.03
CA LEU A 396 28.77 -1.87 -31.40
C LEU A 396 28.42 -3.32 -31.79
N GLU A 397 29.28 -4.03 -32.53
CA GLU A 397 29.09 -5.46 -32.82
C GLU A 397 29.07 -6.30 -31.52
N LYS A 398 30.03 -6.10 -30.61
CA LYS A 398 30.06 -6.78 -29.32
C LYS A 398 28.82 -6.50 -28.48
N PHE A 399 28.38 -5.23 -28.46
CA PHE A 399 27.17 -4.81 -27.77
C PHE A 399 25.92 -5.54 -28.33
N ASP A 400 25.80 -5.62 -29.65
CA ASP A 400 24.65 -6.29 -30.27
C ASP A 400 24.68 -7.82 -30.03
N GLU A 401 25.86 -8.45 -29.91
CA GLU A 401 25.99 -9.84 -29.53
C GLU A 401 25.61 -10.10 -28.07
N GLU A 402 25.96 -9.20 -27.14
CA GLU A 402 25.77 -9.38 -25.70
C GLU A 402 24.34 -9.06 -25.22
N TRP A 403 23.70 -8.08 -25.86
CA TRP A 403 22.42 -7.52 -25.37
C TRP A 403 21.20 -7.81 -26.26
N ASN A 404 21.35 -8.37 -27.46
CA ASN A 404 20.24 -8.78 -28.33
C ASN A 404 19.87 -10.28 -28.19
N THR A 405 20.41 -10.97 -27.17
CA THR A 405 20.02 -12.35 -26.81
C THR A 405 18.97 -12.32 -25.70
#